data_9713a7f72b32bcd4c571c5f8831055b5
#
_entry.id   9713a7f72b32bcd4c571c5f8831055b5
#
_cell.length_a   1.000
_cell.length_b   1.000
_cell.length_c   1.000
_cell.angle_alpha   90.00
_cell.angle_beta   90.00
_cell.angle_gamma   90.00
#
_symmetry.space_group_name_H-M   'P 1'
#
loop_
_entity.id
_entity.type
_entity.pdbx_description
1 polymer ?
#
loop_
_entity_poly.entity_id
_entity_poly.type
_entity_poly.pdbx_seq_one_letter_code
_entity_poly.pdbx_strand_id
1 'polypeptide(L)'
;MPEKKTERRTAPRREIKLSVKIALAALAVLLLVLAGFRVVHWTSQREEARVLVLVNPWNDVKASSFKPRPKTVEGIQVDRSCVSDLEEMLAECRAAGVTITLTAGYRTADEQLRMFQNEVDRQIQNGMKADRAYAIAEQRLGNAGTSEHELGLAIDVQGAAAQSWLKDNAWRFGFILRYPEGSESITGRSADSGHFRYVGRSAAEQIYSLNITLEEYMGMFYTQDAEIVLDR
;
A
#
# COMPACT_ATOMS: atom_id res chain seq x y z
N MET A 1 86.50 -18.54 -12.08
CA MET A 1 85.60 -17.77 -11.21
C MET A 1 84.28 -18.49 -11.18
N PRO A 2 83.77 -19.00 -10.03
CA PRO A 2 82.47 -19.65 -9.95
C PRO A 2 81.38 -18.61 -9.67
N GLU A 3 80.31 -18.71 -10.47
CA GLU A 3 79.10 -17.89 -10.31
C GLU A 3 78.36 -18.22 -8.99
N LYS A 4 78.11 -17.18 -8.17
CA LYS A 4 77.26 -17.27 -6.98
C LYS A 4 75.79 -17.31 -7.37
N LYS A 5 75.16 -18.50 -7.31
CA LYS A 5 73.71 -18.65 -7.35
C LYS A 5 73.10 -17.99 -6.11
N THR A 6 72.37 -16.89 -6.32
CA THR A 6 71.58 -16.23 -5.29
C THR A 6 70.31 -17.06 -5.08
N GLU A 7 70.22 -17.84 -4.00
CA GLU A 7 68.99 -18.48 -3.57
C GLU A 7 68.02 -17.42 -3.05
N ARG A 8 66.88 -17.22 -3.77
CA ARG A 8 65.72 -16.43 -3.27
C ARG A 8 65.10 -17.21 -2.14
N ARG A 9 65.30 -16.77 -0.90
CA ARG A 9 64.54 -17.24 0.27
C ARG A 9 63.10 -16.82 0.12
N THR A 10 62.20 -17.76 -0.18
CA THR A 10 60.76 -17.57 -0.09
C THR A 10 60.37 -17.51 1.39
N ALA A 11 59.75 -16.41 1.81
CA ALA A 11 59.25 -16.25 3.16
C ALA A 11 58.19 -17.35 3.48
N PRO A 12 58.18 -17.93 4.70
CA PRO A 12 57.24 -18.99 5.04
C PRO A 12 55.80 -18.40 5.02
N ARG A 13 54.93 -19.00 4.23
CA ARG A 13 53.50 -18.73 4.24
C ARG A 13 52.98 -19.06 5.64
N ARG A 14 52.59 -18.03 6.41
CA ARG A 14 51.90 -18.23 7.70
C ARG A 14 50.55 -18.92 7.44
N GLU A 15 50.46 -20.19 7.79
CA GLU A 15 49.15 -20.90 7.76
C GLU A 15 48.22 -20.35 8.83
N ILE A 16 47.04 -19.88 8.40
CA ILE A 16 46.00 -19.40 9.32
C ILE A 16 45.48 -20.61 10.09
N LYS A 17 45.49 -20.54 11.43
CA LYS A 17 45.00 -21.63 12.31
C LYS A 17 43.52 -21.96 11.96
N LEU A 18 43.14 -23.22 12.03
CA LEU A 18 41.80 -23.73 11.71
C LEU A 18 40.72 -22.96 12.46
N SER A 19 40.93 -22.63 13.73
CA SER A 19 40.01 -21.82 14.54
C SER A 19 39.74 -20.44 13.95
N VAL A 20 40.77 -19.79 13.36
CA VAL A 20 40.60 -18.47 12.71
C VAL A 20 39.83 -18.62 11.39
N LYS A 21 40.07 -19.70 10.63
CA LYS A 21 39.28 -19.95 9.40
C LYS A 21 37.79 -20.17 9.72
N ILE A 22 37.48 -20.93 10.79
CA ILE A 22 36.12 -21.16 11.25
C ILE A 22 35.49 -19.83 11.71
N ALA A 23 36.18 -19.02 12.48
CA ALA A 23 35.67 -17.71 12.94
C ALA A 23 35.40 -16.75 11.76
N LEU A 24 36.31 -16.72 10.75
CA LEU A 24 36.08 -15.90 9.55
C LEU A 24 34.90 -16.39 8.72
N ALA A 25 34.73 -17.72 8.59
CA ALA A 25 33.57 -18.30 7.91
C ALA A 25 32.25 -17.97 8.64
N ALA A 26 32.22 -18.10 9.96
CA ALA A 26 31.07 -17.73 10.77
C ALA A 26 30.73 -16.23 10.67
N LEU A 27 31.75 -15.36 10.68
CA LEU A 27 31.57 -13.91 10.49
C LEU A 27 31.03 -13.60 9.08
N ALA A 28 31.53 -14.27 8.05
CA ALA A 28 31.05 -14.09 6.67
C ALA A 28 29.57 -14.50 6.54
N VAL A 29 29.17 -15.62 7.14
CA VAL A 29 27.77 -16.06 7.18
C VAL A 29 26.90 -15.04 7.91
N LEU A 30 27.33 -14.56 9.07
CA LEU A 30 26.61 -13.52 9.81
C LEU A 30 26.42 -12.24 8.98
N LEU A 31 27.47 -11.77 8.31
CA LEU A 31 27.39 -10.59 7.43
C LEU A 31 26.45 -10.80 6.25
N LEU A 32 26.43 -11.99 5.65
CA LEU A 32 25.48 -12.32 4.58
C LEU A 32 24.03 -12.34 5.08
N VAL A 33 23.80 -12.88 6.28
CA VAL A 33 22.45 -12.86 6.91
C VAL A 33 22.01 -11.43 7.20
N LEU A 34 22.89 -10.60 7.77
CA LEU A 34 22.59 -9.19 8.05
C LEU A 34 22.37 -8.39 6.75
N ALA A 35 23.16 -8.63 5.72
CA ALA A 35 22.97 -8.00 4.40
C ALA A 35 21.62 -8.43 3.78
N GLY A 36 21.29 -9.71 3.83
CA GLY A 36 20.01 -10.23 3.38
C GLY A 36 18.82 -9.58 4.13
N PHE A 37 18.91 -9.49 5.46
CA PHE A 37 17.91 -8.82 6.29
C PHE A 37 17.72 -7.34 5.91
N ARG A 38 18.84 -6.61 5.69
CA ARG A 38 18.78 -5.21 5.26
C ARG A 38 18.13 -5.03 3.88
N VAL A 39 18.43 -5.94 2.93
CA VAL A 39 17.81 -5.90 1.60
C VAL A 39 16.32 -6.16 1.69
N VAL A 40 15.88 -7.17 2.44
CA VAL A 40 14.45 -7.47 2.64
C VAL A 40 13.74 -6.29 3.31
N HIS A 41 14.31 -5.73 4.36
CA HIS A 41 13.74 -4.57 5.05
C HIS A 41 13.63 -3.34 4.13
N TRP A 42 14.65 -3.05 3.33
CA TRP A 42 14.65 -1.93 2.39
C TRP A 42 13.63 -2.11 1.24
N THR A 43 13.49 -3.35 0.73
CA THR A 43 12.47 -3.64 -0.31
C THR A 43 11.05 -3.53 0.24
N SER A 44 10.82 -3.97 1.49
CA SER A 44 9.52 -3.82 2.16
C SER A 44 9.16 -2.35 2.34
N GLN A 45 10.07 -1.53 2.85
CA GLN A 45 9.82 -0.08 3.01
C GLN A 45 9.55 0.64 1.69
N ARG A 46 10.22 0.23 0.61
CA ARG A 46 9.94 0.80 -0.73
C ARG A 46 8.55 0.44 -1.25
N GLU A 47 8.09 -0.78 -1.04
CA GLU A 47 6.72 -1.17 -1.44
C GLU A 47 5.67 -0.47 -0.55
N GLU A 48 5.91 -0.31 0.75
CA GLU A 48 5.03 0.48 1.62
C GLU A 48 4.94 1.94 1.15
N ALA A 49 6.07 2.60 0.91
CA ALA A 49 6.09 3.96 0.38
C ALA A 49 5.41 4.07 -1.00
N ARG A 50 5.50 3.02 -1.83
CA ARG A 50 4.86 2.97 -3.15
C ARG A 50 3.34 3.00 -3.04
N VAL A 51 2.75 2.34 -2.06
CA VAL A 51 1.30 2.24 -1.92
C VAL A 51 0.68 3.44 -1.18
N LEU A 52 1.49 4.27 -0.55
CA LEU A 52 1.06 5.51 0.10
C LEU A 52 0.89 6.63 -0.93
N VAL A 53 -0.12 6.49 -1.78
CA VAL A 53 -0.52 7.50 -2.77
C VAL A 53 -1.87 8.06 -2.37
N LEU A 54 -1.94 9.36 -2.14
CA LEU A 54 -3.20 10.04 -1.86
C LEU A 54 -3.95 10.31 -3.16
N VAL A 55 -5.17 9.81 -3.25
CA VAL A 55 -6.11 10.06 -4.35
C VAL A 55 -7.45 10.47 -3.74
N ASN A 56 -7.95 11.63 -4.17
CA ASN A 56 -9.21 12.19 -3.73
C ASN A 56 -9.63 13.30 -4.74
N PRO A 57 -10.71 14.07 -4.54
CA PRO A 57 -11.12 15.11 -5.50
C PRO A 57 -10.06 16.16 -5.82
N TRP A 58 -9.06 16.34 -4.97
CA TRP A 58 -8.00 17.36 -5.14
C TRP A 58 -6.66 16.76 -5.57
N ASN A 59 -6.50 15.42 -5.52
CA ASN A 59 -5.28 14.71 -5.85
C ASN A 59 -5.57 13.64 -6.90
N ASP A 60 -5.23 13.94 -8.16
CA ASP A 60 -5.46 13.05 -9.30
C ASP A 60 -4.43 11.90 -9.35
N VAL A 61 -4.89 10.71 -9.73
CA VAL A 61 -4.04 9.52 -9.97
C VAL A 61 -2.89 9.82 -10.93
N LYS A 62 -3.12 10.65 -11.96
CA LYS A 62 -2.10 11.02 -12.96
C LYS A 62 -0.96 11.84 -12.38
N ALA A 63 -1.22 12.58 -11.28
CA ALA A 63 -0.17 13.31 -10.57
C ALA A 63 0.79 12.37 -9.85
N SER A 64 0.37 11.12 -9.58
CA SER A 64 1.21 10.11 -8.98
C SER A 64 2.06 9.36 -10.00
N SER A 65 3.21 8.87 -9.57
CA SER A 65 4.05 7.96 -10.37
C SER A 65 3.58 6.50 -10.29
N PHE A 66 2.48 6.22 -9.59
CA PHE A 66 1.99 4.87 -9.37
C PHE A 66 1.53 4.22 -10.68
N LYS A 67 1.95 2.98 -10.90
CA LYS A 67 1.52 2.14 -12.03
C LYS A 67 0.92 0.87 -11.47
N PRO A 68 -0.40 0.65 -11.66
CA PRO A 68 -1.07 -0.56 -11.22
C PRO A 68 -0.47 -1.82 -11.87
N ARG A 69 -0.36 -2.88 -11.07
CA ARG A 69 0.07 -4.22 -11.51
C ARG A 69 -1.04 -5.23 -11.16
N PRO A 70 -2.15 -5.27 -11.93
CA PRO A 70 -3.35 -6.02 -11.56
C PRO A 70 -3.09 -7.52 -11.44
N LYS A 71 -3.68 -8.12 -10.41
CA LYS A 71 -3.76 -9.55 -10.13
C LYS A 71 -5.17 -9.90 -9.71
N THR A 72 -5.67 -11.06 -10.11
CA THR A 72 -7.01 -11.52 -9.73
C THR A 72 -6.99 -12.22 -8.37
N VAL A 73 -7.88 -11.78 -7.48
CA VAL A 73 -8.20 -12.41 -6.20
C VAL A 73 -9.71 -12.52 -6.11
N GLU A 74 -10.25 -13.72 -5.97
CA GLU A 74 -11.69 -14.00 -5.81
C GLU A 74 -12.61 -13.26 -6.80
N GLY A 75 -12.21 -13.21 -8.07
CA GLY A 75 -13.01 -12.63 -9.16
C GLY A 75 -12.84 -11.13 -9.37
N ILE A 76 -12.18 -10.40 -8.49
CA ILE A 76 -11.81 -9.00 -8.68
C ILE A 76 -10.32 -8.87 -8.98
N GLN A 77 -9.92 -7.75 -9.60
CA GLN A 77 -8.51 -7.41 -9.77
C GLN A 77 -8.06 -6.41 -8.70
N VAL A 78 -6.83 -6.62 -8.18
CA VAL A 78 -6.19 -5.68 -7.24
C VAL A 78 -4.72 -5.52 -7.61
N ASP A 79 -4.04 -4.48 -7.12
CA ASP A 79 -2.59 -4.35 -7.33
C ASP A 79 -1.84 -5.49 -6.64
N ARG A 80 -0.81 -5.98 -7.29
CA ARG A 80 0.02 -7.08 -6.82
C ARG A 80 0.56 -6.88 -5.40
N SER A 81 0.81 -5.63 -4.98
CA SER A 81 1.37 -5.33 -3.67
C SER A 81 0.46 -5.68 -2.50
N CYS A 82 -0.86 -5.71 -2.70
CA CYS A 82 -1.82 -6.03 -1.64
C CYS A 82 -2.34 -7.47 -1.66
N VAL A 83 -1.95 -8.30 -2.64
CA VAL A 83 -2.53 -9.64 -2.85
C VAL A 83 -2.36 -10.54 -1.63
N SER A 84 -1.13 -10.69 -1.12
CA SER A 84 -0.85 -11.57 0.00
C SER A 84 -1.61 -11.16 1.27
N ASP A 85 -1.62 -9.86 1.55
CA ASP A 85 -2.31 -9.29 2.71
C ASP A 85 -3.84 -9.39 2.57
N LEU A 86 -4.36 -9.23 1.35
CA LEU A 86 -5.78 -9.42 1.07
C LEU A 86 -6.19 -10.88 1.27
N GLU A 87 -5.45 -11.84 0.74
CA GLU A 87 -5.72 -13.27 0.90
C GLU A 87 -5.70 -13.70 2.37
N GLU A 88 -4.73 -13.20 3.15
CA GLU A 88 -4.67 -13.43 4.60
C GLU A 88 -5.87 -12.81 5.32
N MET A 89 -6.25 -11.58 5.01
CA MET A 89 -7.42 -10.91 5.57
C MET A 89 -8.72 -11.69 5.30
N LEU A 90 -8.90 -12.16 4.06
CA LEU A 90 -10.06 -12.97 3.68
C LEU A 90 -10.10 -14.30 4.44
N ALA A 91 -8.96 -14.95 4.61
CA ALA A 91 -8.85 -16.21 5.38
C ALA A 91 -9.19 -16.01 6.86
N GLU A 92 -8.65 -14.97 7.50
CA GLU A 92 -8.93 -14.64 8.90
C GLU A 92 -10.41 -14.26 9.14
N CYS A 93 -11.00 -13.48 8.21
CA CYS A 93 -12.42 -13.12 8.27
C CYS A 93 -13.31 -14.38 8.26
N ARG A 94 -13.01 -15.34 7.38
CA ARG A 94 -13.73 -16.62 7.31
C ARG A 94 -13.47 -17.50 8.51
N ALA A 95 -12.25 -17.52 9.03
CA ALA A 95 -11.93 -18.26 10.27
C ALA A 95 -12.70 -17.72 11.48
N ALA A 96 -13.02 -16.43 11.47
CA ALA A 96 -13.91 -15.79 12.44
C ALA A 96 -15.42 -16.11 12.21
N GLY A 97 -15.76 -16.93 11.21
CA GLY A 97 -17.15 -17.31 10.89
C GLY A 97 -17.91 -16.23 10.10
N VAL A 98 -17.23 -15.24 9.54
CA VAL A 98 -17.84 -14.13 8.80
C VAL A 98 -17.73 -14.39 7.29
N THR A 99 -18.89 -14.38 6.62
CA THR A 99 -18.94 -14.45 5.14
C THR A 99 -18.56 -13.08 4.56
N ILE A 100 -17.56 -13.07 3.68
CA ILE A 100 -17.11 -11.86 3.01
C ILE A 100 -17.24 -12.02 1.49
N THR A 101 -17.77 -10.99 0.83
CA THR A 101 -17.92 -10.93 -0.63
C THR A 101 -17.27 -9.64 -1.14
N LEU A 102 -16.27 -9.79 -2.01
CA LEU A 102 -15.65 -8.69 -2.72
C LEU A 102 -16.53 -8.31 -3.92
N THR A 103 -16.83 -7.03 -4.10
CA THR A 103 -17.70 -6.54 -5.18
C THR A 103 -17.01 -5.67 -6.19
N ALA A 104 -15.89 -5.03 -5.83
CA ALA A 104 -15.06 -4.25 -6.73
C ALA A 104 -13.59 -4.23 -6.29
N GLY A 105 -12.71 -4.01 -7.26
CA GLY A 105 -11.27 -3.83 -7.11
C GLY A 105 -10.75 -2.84 -8.14
N TYR A 106 -9.68 -3.18 -8.86
CA TYR A 106 -9.10 -2.33 -9.90
C TYR A 106 -10.10 -1.99 -11.01
N ARG A 107 -10.09 -0.74 -11.42
CA ARG A 107 -10.83 -0.21 -12.58
C ARG A 107 -9.89 0.63 -13.43
N THR A 108 -10.03 0.54 -14.76
CA THR A 108 -9.39 1.47 -15.67
C THR A 108 -10.06 2.85 -15.59
N ALA A 109 -9.35 3.91 -16.00
CA ALA A 109 -9.93 5.26 -16.07
C ALA A 109 -11.20 5.31 -16.95
N ASP A 110 -11.24 4.54 -18.06
CA ASP A 110 -12.43 4.48 -18.91
C ASP A 110 -13.61 3.79 -18.23
N GLU A 111 -13.38 2.75 -17.43
CA GLU A 111 -14.41 2.09 -16.65
C GLU A 111 -14.94 3.03 -15.56
N GLN A 112 -14.06 3.71 -14.86
CA GLN A 112 -14.42 4.70 -13.84
C GLN A 112 -15.26 5.83 -14.45
N LEU A 113 -14.84 6.37 -15.61
CA LEU A 113 -15.58 7.41 -16.32
C LEU A 113 -16.99 6.96 -16.70
N ARG A 114 -17.12 5.73 -17.26
CA ARG A 114 -18.44 5.19 -17.61
C ARG A 114 -19.35 5.02 -16.39
N MET A 115 -18.81 4.51 -15.29
CA MET A 115 -19.56 4.38 -14.03
C MET A 115 -20.06 5.72 -13.52
N PHE A 116 -19.17 6.72 -13.53
CA PHE A 116 -19.48 8.08 -13.13
C PHE A 116 -20.59 8.69 -14.00
N GLN A 117 -20.47 8.61 -15.32
CA GLN A 117 -21.48 9.12 -16.26
C GLN A 117 -22.85 8.43 -16.08
N ASN A 118 -22.85 7.10 -15.93
CA ASN A 118 -24.07 6.35 -15.68
C ASN A 118 -24.76 6.79 -14.37
N GLU A 119 -23.99 7.10 -13.32
CA GLU A 119 -24.56 7.62 -12.05
C GLU A 119 -25.14 9.00 -12.25
N VAL A 120 -24.46 9.92 -12.94
CA VAL A 120 -24.98 11.25 -13.27
C VAL A 120 -26.30 11.13 -14.05
N ASP A 121 -26.32 10.32 -15.12
CA ASP A 121 -27.52 10.12 -15.95
C ASP A 121 -28.67 9.52 -15.14
N ARG A 122 -28.40 8.56 -14.27
CA ARG A 122 -29.39 7.97 -13.38
C ARG A 122 -30.01 9.00 -12.43
N GLN A 123 -29.22 9.89 -11.88
CA GLN A 123 -29.71 10.96 -10.99
C GLN A 123 -30.56 11.97 -11.78
N ILE A 124 -30.17 12.32 -13.00
CA ILE A 124 -30.95 13.22 -13.89
C ILE A 124 -32.29 12.56 -14.26
N GLN A 125 -32.28 11.28 -14.63
CA GLN A 125 -33.51 10.52 -14.94
C GLN A 125 -34.48 10.47 -13.75
N ASN A 126 -33.94 10.48 -12.51
CA ASN A 126 -34.73 10.58 -11.29
C ASN A 126 -35.20 12.01 -10.97
N GLY A 127 -35.06 12.96 -11.90
CA GLY A 127 -35.55 14.33 -11.77
C GLY A 127 -34.57 15.31 -11.12
N MET A 128 -33.30 14.91 -10.91
CA MET A 128 -32.30 15.81 -10.33
C MET A 128 -31.76 16.78 -11.37
N LYS A 129 -31.41 18.00 -10.97
CA LYS A 129 -30.68 18.93 -11.83
C LYS A 129 -29.25 18.43 -12.08
N ALA A 130 -28.72 18.71 -13.27
CA ALA A 130 -27.44 18.16 -13.72
C ALA A 130 -26.25 18.53 -12.81
N ASP A 131 -26.19 19.76 -12.31
CA ASP A 131 -25.16 20.22 -11.38
C ASP A 131 -25.16 19.43 -10.06
N ARG A 132 -26.34 19.16 -9.52
CA ARG A 132 -26.50 18.36 -8.31
C ARG A 132 -26.25 16.88 -8.55
N ALA A 133 -26.71 16.35 -9.68
CA ALA A 133 -26.44 14.96 -10.08
C ALA A 133 -24.92 14.70 -10.19
N TYR A 134 -24.18 15.63 -10.82
CA TYR A 134 -22.73 15.58 -10.90
C TYR A 134 -22.07 15.61 -9.52
N ALA A 135 -22.46 16.53 -8.63
CA ALA A 135 -21.91 16.63 -7.29
C ALA A 135 -22.13 15.36 -6.45
N ILE A 136 -23.30 14.72 -6.58
CA ILE A 136 -23.58 13.44 -5.90
C ILE A 136 -22.71 12.31 -6.46
N ALA A 137 -22.59 12.22 -7.78
CA ALA A 137 -21.73 11.21 -8.40
C ALA A 137 -20.25 11.40 -7.98
N GLU A 138 -19.79 12.66 -7.89
CA GLU A 138 -18.44 12.99 -7.42
C GLU A 138 -18.23 12.54 -5.98
N GLN A 139 -19.15 12.83 -5.08
CA GLN A 139 -19.04 12.43 -3.67
C GLN A 139 -19.10 10.91 -3.45
N ARG A 140 -19.81 10.17 -4.29
CA ARG A 140 -20.03 8.72 -4.11
C ARG A 140 -19.06 7.85 -4.84
N LEU A 141 -18.70 8.20 -6.08
CA LEU A 141 -17.89 7.36 -6.96
C LEU A 141 -16.53 7.97 -7.30
N GLY A 142 -16.49 9.30 -7.42
CA GLY A 142 -15.34 10.02 -8.00
C GLY A 142 -15.28 9.90 -9.51
N ASN A 143 -14.89 10.99 -10.14
CA ASN A 143 -14.63 11.01 -11.58
C ASN A 143 -13.34 10.20 -11.91
N ALA A 144 -13.15 9.91 -13.20
CA ALA A 144 -11.88 9.32 -13.68
C ALA A 144 -10.69 10.21 -13.28
N GLY A 145 -9.66 9.58 -12.74
CA GLY A 145 -8.49 10.26 -12.19
C GLY A 145 -8.58 10.50 -10.66
N THR A 146 -9.75 10.42 -10.04
CA THR A 146 -9.92 10.71 -8.60
C THR A 146 -10.41 9.51 -7.79
N SER A 147 -10.38 8.30 -8.37
CA SER A 147 -10.80 7.06 -7.72
C SER A 147 -9.60 6.18 -7.35
N GLU A 148 -9.56 5.71 -6.11
CA GLU A 148 -8.52 4.79 -5.62
C GLU A 148 -8.59 3.40 -6.27
N HIS A 149 -9.72 3.03 -6.87
CA HIS A 149 -9.83 1.82 -7.69
C HIS A 149 -8.91 1.88 -8.92
N GLU A 150 -8.61 3.04 -9.45
CA GLU A 150 -7.65 3.19 -10.57
C GLU A 150 -6.20 2.88 -10.17
N LEU A 151 -5.89 2.83 -8.86
CA LEU A 151 -4.62 2.32 -8.34
C LEU A 151 -4.65 0.79 -8.18
N GLY A 152 -5.83 0.16 -8.11
CA GLY A 152 -5.98 -1.23 -7.70
C GLY A 152 -5.67 -1.48 -6.22
N LEU A 153 -5.62 -0.42 -5.41
CA LEU A 153 -5.34 -0.47 -3.98
C LEU A 153 -6.61 -0.37 -3.11
N ALA A 154 -7.79 -0.28 -3.73
CA ALA A 154 -9.07 -0.26 -3.05
C ALA A 154 -9.91 -1.49 -3.40
N ILE A 155 -10.68 -1.95 -2.42
CA ILE A 155 -11.68 -3.00 -2.57
C ILE A 155 -13.01 -2.54 -1.99
N ASP A 156 -14.11 -2.96 -2.63
CA ASP A 156 -15.44 -2.81 -2.07
C ASP A 156 -15.95 -4.15 -1.55
N VAL A 157 -16.55 -4.13 -0.35
CA VAL A 157 -17.04 -5.31 0.36
C VAL A 157 -18.52 -5.17 0.65
N GLN A 158 -19.28 -6.23 0.36
CA GLN A 158 -20.71 -6.31 0.65
C GLN A 158 -20.97 -7.13 1.93
N GLY A 159 -21.98 -6.68 2.69
CA GLY A 159 -22.51 -7.37 3.86
C GLY A 159 -22.10 -6.73 5.19
N ALA A 160 -23.09 -6.36 6.00
CA ALA A 160 -22.87 -5.62 7.25
C ALA A 160 -21.93 -6.36 8.24
N ALA A 161 -22.01 -7.69 8.33
CA ALA A 161 -21.13 -8.47 9.20
C ALA A 161 -19.65 -8.40 8.75
N ALA A 162 -19.39 -8.48 7.43
CA ALA A 162 -18.05 -8.36 6.89
C ALA A 162 -17.49 -6.94 7.06
N GLN A 163 -18.29 -5.92 6.78
CA GLN A 163 -17.91 -4.52 6.95
C GLN A 163 -17.58 -4.21 8.42
N SER A 164 -18.40 -4.69 9.36
CA SER A 164 -18.12 -4.53 10.80
C SER A 164 -16.83 -5.22 11.22
N TRP A 165 -16.63 -6.47 10.79
CA TRP A 165 -15.39 -7.19 11.10
C TRP A 165 -14.16 -6.49 10.52
N LEU A 166 -14.23 -6.04 9.28
CA LEU A 166 -13.13 -5.34 8.60
C LEU A 166 -12.84 -3.99 9.25
N LYS A 167 -13.84 -3.23 9.69
CA LYS A 167 -13.64 -1.97 10.40
C LYS A 167 -12.70 -2.13 11.60
N ASP A 168 -12.82 -3.27 12.32
CA ASP A 168 -12.05 -3.53 13.52
C ASP A 168 -10.72 -4.27 13.26
N ASN A 169 -10.58 -4.96 12.11
CA ASN A 169 -9.47 -5.90 11.88
C ASN A 169 -8.62 -5.60 10.63
N ALA A 170 -9.15 -4.88 9.62
CA ALA A 170 -8.49 -4.72 8.32
C ALA A 170 -7.09 -4.07 8.41
N TRP A 171 -6.86 -3.22 9.41
CA TRP A 171 -5.58 -2.56 9.67
C TRP A 171 -4.44 -3.55 9.90
N ARG A 172 -4.71 -4.73 10.49
CA ARG A 172 -3.72 -5.80 10.71
C ARG A 172 -3.14 -6.34 9.41
N PHE A 173 -3.87 -6.16 8.31
CA PHE A 173 -3.55 -6.61 6.96
C PHE A 173 -3.22 -5.45 6.01
N GLY A 174 -2.95 -4.26 6.56
CA GLY A 174 -2.57 -3.10 5.77
C GLY A 174 -3.73 -2.36 5.08
N PHE A 175 -4.98 -2.69 5.40
CA PHE A 175 -6.16 -2.01 4.90
C PHE A 175 -6.77 -1.07 5.93
N ILE A 176 -7.33 0.04 5.49
CA ILE A 176 -8.07 0.99 6.33
C ILE A 176 -9.50 1.14 5.82
N LEU A 177 -10.45 1.42 6.71
CA LEU A 177 -11.74 1.98 6.33
C LEU A 177 -11.50 3.39 5.79
N ARG A 178 -11.68 3.57 4.49
CA ARG A 178 -11.21 4.78 3.80
C ARG A 178 -12.05 6.02 4.06
N TYR A 179 -13.37 5.84 4.15
CA TYR A 179 -14.35 6.91 4.27
C TYR A 179 -15.22 6.70 5.52
N PRO A 180 -14.69 6.91 6.73
CA PRO A 180 -15.46 6.82 7.95
C PRO A 180 -16.48 7.95 8.05
N GLU A 181 -17.56 7.72 8.81
CA GLU A 181 -18.59 8.73 9.08
C GLU A 181 -17.96 9.99 9.73
N GLY A 182 -18.37 11.17 9.26
CA GLY A 182 -17.89 12.46 9.76
C GLY A 182 -16.60 12.96 9.15
N SER A 183 -16.00 12.20 8.19
CA SER A 183 -14.76 12.59 7.51
C SER A 183 -14.97 13.23 6.12
N GLU A 184 -16.20 13.49 5.72
CA GLU A 184 -16.56 13.93 4.36
C GLU A 184 -15.90 15.26 3.97
N SER A 185 -15.74 16.17 4.93
CA SER A 185 -15.08 17.46 4.70
C SER A 185 -13.56 17.34 4.49
N ILE A 186 -12.96 16.24 4.96
CA ILE A 186 -11.51 15.97 4.85
C ILE A 186 -11.23 15.14 3.60
N THR A 187 -12.04 14.10 3.37
CA THR A 187 -11.82 13.16 2.27
C THR A 187 -12.44 13.61 0.95
N GLY A 188 -13.43 14.52 0.99
CA GLY A 188 -14.23 14.94 -0.15
C GLY A 188 -15.20 13.87 -0.66
N ARG A 189 -15.39 12.77 0.08
CA ARG A 189 -16.24 11.62 -0.26
C ARG A 189 -17.31 11.41 0.80
N SER A 190 -18.44 10.88 0.40
CA SER A 190 -19.45 10.41 1.34
C SER A 190 -18.92 9.22 2.14
N ALA A 191 -19.37 9.08 3.38
CA ALA A 191 -19.06 7.90 4.20
C ALA A 191 -19.43 6.61 3.47
N ASP A 192 -18.54 5.61 3.52
CA ASP A 192 -18.73 4.30 2.92
C ASP A 192 -18.12 3.22 3.80
N SER A 193 -18.97 2.45 4.46
CA SER A 193 -18.55 1.34 5.34
C SER A 193 -18.01 0.13 4.60
N GLY A 194 -18.18 0.06 3.28
CA GLY A 194 -17.74 -1.05 2.43
C GLY A 194 -16.46 -0.79 1.67
N HIS A 195 -15.94 0.43 1.66
CA HIS A 195 -14.75 0.80 0.89
C HIS A 195 -13.49 0.76 1.76
N PHE A 196 -12.58 -0.18 1.43
CA PHE A 196 -11.31 -0.37 2.15
C PHE A 196 -10.12 -0.09 1.24
N ARG A 197 -9.15 0.67 1.76
CA ARG A 197 -7.94 1.06 1.05
C ARG A 197 -6.70 0.40 1.63
N TYR A 198 -5.88 -0.22 0.79
CA TYR A 198 -4.56 -0.73 1.15
C TYR A 198 -3.53 0.39 1.21
N VAL A 199 -2.86 0.52 2.34
CA VAL A 199 -1.82 1.52 2.62
C VAL A 199 -0.53 0.90 3.17
N GLY A 200 -0.48 -0.45 3.27
CA GLY A 200 0.59 -1.18 3.96
C GLY A 200 0.36 -1.28 5.46
N ARG A 201 0.93 -2.31 6.09
CA ARG A 201 0.63 -2.65 7.50
C ARG A 201 1.04 -1.55 8.48
N SER A 202 2.23 -0.95 8.28
CA SER A 202 2.74 0.08 9.19
C SER A 202 1.86 1.35 9.18
N ALA A 203 1.48 1.84 8.01
CA ALA A 203 0.61 3.01 7.89
C ALA A 203 -0.81 2.70 8.39
N ALA A 204 -1.36 1.52 8.07
CA ALA A 204 -2.69 1.12 8.51
C ALA A 204 -2.81 1.04 10.04
N GLU A 205 -1.80 0.49 10.72
CA GLU A 205 -1.74 0.44 12.18
C GLU A 205 -1.74 1.85 12.81
N GLN A 206 -0.97 2.77 12.25
CA GLN A 206 -0.91 4.15 12.74
C GLN A 206 -2.23 4.90 12.49
N ILE A 207 -2.79 4.81 11.29
CA ILE A 207 -4.07 5.42 10.92
C ILE A 207 -5.19 4.91 11.85
N TYR A 208 -5.24 3.60 12.07
CA TYR A 208 -6.23 2.99 12.95
C TYR A 208 -6.04 3.41 14.41
N SER A 209 -4.83 3.35 14.94
CA SER A 209 -4.53 3.65 16.35
C SER A 209 -4.75 5.12 16.70
N LEU A 210 -4.49 6.03 15.75
CA LEU A 210 -4.71 7.46 15.90
C LEU A 210 -6.15 7.88 15.54
N ASN A 211 -6.93 6.98 14.94
CA ASN A 211 -8.29 7.22 14.43
C ASN A 211 -8.35 8.45 13.51
N ILE A 212 -7.47 8.47 12.51
CA ILE A 212 -7.34 9.56 11.52
C ILE A 212 -7.60 9.07 10.11
N THR A 213 -7.82 9.99 9.18
CA THR A 213 -7.95 9.71 7.74
C THR A 213 -6.59 9.54 7.08
N LEU A 214 -6.58 9.03 5.83
CA LEU A 214 -5.36 8.99 5.02
C LEU A 214 -4.82 10.40 4.71
N GLU A 215 -5.70 11.37 4.52
CA GLU A 215 -5.35 12.79 4.31
C GLU A 215 -4.57 13.35 5.50
N GLU A 216 -5.07 13.13 6.71
CA GLU A 216 -4.43 13.59 7.94
C GLU A 216 -3.08 12.89 8.16
N TYR A 217 -3.05 11.57 7.93
CA TYR A 217 -1.80 10.80 8.01
C TYR A 217 -0.74 11.33 7.04
N MET A 218 -1.10 11.53 5.78
CA MET A 218 -0.18 12.08 4.77
C MET A 218 0.26 13.50 5.12
N GLY A 219 -0.64 14.34 5.68
CA GLY A 219 -0.33 15.69 6.13
C GLY A 219 0.72 15.73 7.23
N MET A 220 0.75 14.77 8.14
CA MET A 220 1.76 14.69 9.22
C MET A 220 3.19 14.49 8.67
N PHE A 221 3.36 13.76 7.57
CA PHE A 221 4.68 13.54 6.98
C PHE A 221 5.16 14.74 6.16
N TYR A 222 4.27 15.40 5.42
CA TYR A 222 4.64 16.58 4.60
C TYR A 222 5.04 17.78 5.47
N THR A 223 4.45 17.95 6.66
CA THR A 223 4.86 19.02 7.59
C THR A 223 6.21 18.75 8.25
N GLN A 224 6.55 17.50 8.54
CA GLN A 224 7.86 17.15 9.11
C GLN A 224 9.00 17.33 8.09
N ASP A 225 8.80 16.95 6.83
CA ASP A 225 9.80 17.14 5.79
C ASP A 225 10.00 18.63 5.43
N ALA A 226 8.96 19.46 5.53
CA ALA A 226 9.06 20.91 5.30
C ALA A 226 9.87 21.60 6.41
N GLU A 227 9.75 21.18 7.66
CA GLU A 227 10.57 21.72 8.76
C GLU A 227 12.04 21.30 8.66
N ILE A 228 12.32 20.07 8.20
CA ILE A 228 13.70 19.57 8.01
C ILE A 228 14.41 20.32 6.86
N VAL A 229 13.69 20.79 5.86
CA VAL A 229 14.27 21.55 4.72
C VAL A 229 14.56 23.01 5.08
N LEU A 230 13.86 23.59 6.06
CA LEU A 230 14.09 24.98 6.50
C LEU A 230 15.22 25.12 7.52
N ASP A 231 15.72 24.01 8.08
CA ASP A 231 16.78 23.97 9.11
C ASP A 231 18.15 23.55 8.56
N ARG A 232 18.33 23.60 7.23
CA ARG A 232 19.59 23.36 6.50
C ARG A 232 19.95 24.59 5.61
#